data_9ebb81d3b2929d51861fd4be707e78c1
#
_entry.id   9ebb81d3b2929d51861fd4be707e78c1
#
_cell.length_a   1.000
_cell.length_b   1.000
_cell.length_c   1.000
_cell.angle_alpha   90.00
_cell.angle_beta   90.00
_cell.angle_gamma   90.00
#
_symmetry.space_group_name_H-M   'P 1'
#
loop_
_entity.id
_entity.type
_entity.pdbx_description
1 polymer ?
#
loop_
_entity_poly.entity_id
_entity_poly.type
_entity_poly.pdbx_seq_one_letter_code
_entity_poly.pdbx_strand_id
1 'polypeptide(L)'
;MRVVMCILIISFTVIFGMSCERHMEQQVSYTEADSLNHLAYDMRYKDLSVAMKAAKRACQLAEGNSDLRAEALNNMGFCAFMRMDFEKASSLYLQALKEGGNEIEHLISDVGMMKICQRTSMNKEFYDYRNSALQRLKRIREDEALISDTHEKQRLNYAVSEFHIVSGIYFYYLEQHDESLRSINSITPDVLQGDTAQWLYYEYMRGSGGMYEAPTREEITIGE
;
A
#
# COMPACT_ATOMS: atom_id res chain seq x y z
N MET A 1 -60.74 -2.70 8.91
CA MET A 1 -59.70 -1.67 9.14
C MET A 1 -58.66 -2.09 10.19
N ARG A 2 -59.03 -2.49 11.42
CA ARG A 2 -58.08 -2.84 12.51
C ARG A 2 -57.14 -4.04 12.16
N VAL A 3 -57.64 -5.08 11.50
CA VAL A 3 -56.85 -6.28 11.12
C VAL A 3 -55.79 -5.95 10.05
N VAL A 4 -56.13 -5.12 9.06
CA VAL A 4 -55.16 -4.69 8.01
C VAL A 4 -54.06 -3.83 8.59
N MET A 5 -54.39 -2.99 9.56
CA MET A 5 -53.40 -2.15 10.27
C MET A 5 -52.45 -2.96 11.14
N CYS A 6 -52.93 -4.04 11.79
CA CYS A 6 -52.08 -4.95 12.57
C CYS A 6 -51.12 -5.74 11.65
N ILE A 7 -51.55 -6.19 10.48
CA ILE A 7 -50.70 -6.91 9.52
C ILE A 7 -49.63 -5.98 8.95
N LEU A 8 -49.94 -4.73 8.67
CA LEU A 8 -48.97 -3.73 8.21
C LEU A 8 -47.92 -3.41 9.29
N ILE A 9 -48.31 -3.31 10.56
CA ILE A 9 -47.37 -3.06 11.68
C ILE A 9 -46.47 -4.26 11.87
N ILE A 10 -46.97 -5.49 11.86
CA ILE A 10 -46.16 -6.71 12.01
C ILE A 10 -45.18 -6.86 10.85
N SER A 11 -45.60 -6.62 9.61
CA SER A 11 -44.71 -6.69 8.44
C SER A 11 -43.62 -5.62 8.49
N PHE A 12 -43.93 -4.44 8.98
CA PHE A 12 -42.94 -3.33 9.14
C PHE A 12 -41.92 -3.65 10.24
N THR A 13 -42.30 -4.21 11.38
CA THR A 13 -41.40 -4.59 12.46
C THR A 13 -40.48 -5.76 12.07
N VAL A 14 -40.99 -6.74 11.32
CA VAL A 14 -40.16 -7.86 10.81
C VAL A 14 -39.14 -7.39 9.79
N ILE A 15 -39.52 -6.54 8.85
CA ILE A 15 -38.60 -5.98 7.84
C ILE A 15 -37.52 -5.10 8.51
N PHE A 16 -37.92 -4.30 9.51
CA PHE A 16 -36.99 -3.44 10.24
C PHE A 16 -36.02 -4.23 11.12
N GLY A 17 -36.51 -5.31 11.79
CA GLY A 17 -35.68 -6.22 12.58
C GLY A 17 -34.62 -6.94 11.72
N MET A 18 -35.03 -7.50 10.58
CA MET A 18 -34.12 -8.19 9.65
C MET A 18 -33.09 -7.24 9.01
N SER A 19 -33.43 -5.95 8.83
CA SER A 19 -32.49 -4.94 8.34
C SER A 19 -31.44 -4.59 9.40
N CYS A 20 -31.83 -4.48 10.67
CA CYS A 20 -30.95 -4.18 11.78
C CYS A 20 -29.98 -5.33 12.06
N GLU A 21 -30.45 -6.58 12.06
CA GLU A 21 -29.58 -7.75 12.22
C GLU A 21 -28.53 -7.84 11.10
N ARG A 22 -28.92 -7.67 9.85
CA ARG A 22 -28.01 -7.68 8.71
C ARG A 22 -26.96 -6.58 8.80
N HIS A 23 -27.34 -5.39 9.27
CA HIS A 23 -26.41 -4.28 9.46
C HIS A 23 -25.40 -4.57 10.57
N MET A 24 -25.81 -5.21 11.64
CA MET A 24 -24.91 -5.61 12.74
C MET A 24 -23.96 -6.75 12.31
N GLU A 25 -24.43 -7.76 11.60
CA GLU A 25 -23.59 -8.83 11.06
C GLU A 25 -22.53 -8.28 10.08
N GLN A 26 -22.91 -7.33 9.22
CA GLN A 26 -21.99 -6.69 8.29
C GLN A 26 -20.94 -5.85 9.01
N GLN A 27 -21.30 -5.11 10.05
CA GLN A 27 -20.37 -4.33 10.85
C GLN A 27 -19.36 -5.21 11.59
N VAL A 28 -19.79 -6.34 12.15
CA VAL A 28 -18.90 -7.34 12.77
C VAL A 28 -17.93 -7.92 11.73
N SER A 29 -18.43 -8.21 10.52
CA SER A 29 -17.62 -8.70 9.41
C SER A 29 -16.52 -7.70 9.02
N TYR A 30 -16.82 -6.40 8.95
CA TYR A 30 -15.84 -5.37 8.63
C TYR A 30 -14.79 -5.19 9.74
N THR A 31 -15.18 -5.27 11.00
CA THR A 31 -14.23 -5.22 12.12
C THR A 31 -13.27 -6.41 12.09
N GLU A 32 -13.76 -7.61 11.75
CA GLU A 32 -12.92 -8.80 11.57
C GLU A 32 -12.00 -8.63 10.35
N ALA A 33 -12.51 -8.09 9.23
CA ALA A 33 -11.73 -7.84 8.02
C ALA A 33 -10.57 -6.86 8.29
N ASP A 34 -10.85 -5.78 9.00
CA ASP A 34 -9.87 -4.78 9.41
C ASP A 34 -8.75 -5.41 10.26
N SER A 35 -9.12 -6.14 11.31
CA SER A 35 -8.16 -6.86 12.17
C SER A 35 -7.29 -7.85 11.38
N LEU A 36 -7.86 -8.51 10.38
CA LEU A 36 -7.13 -9.45 9.53
C LEU A 36 -6.20 -8.72 8.53
N ASN A 37 -6.58 -7.54 8.05
CA ASN A 37 -5.71 -6.70 7.25
C ASN A 37 -4.49 -6.23 8.04
N HIS A 38 -4.68 -5.79 9.29
CA HIS A 38 -3.58 -5.45 10.20
C HIS A 38 -2.66 -6.67 10.41
N LEU A 39 -3.22 -7.85 10.70
CA LEU A 39 -2.43 -9.08 10.85
C LEU A 39 -1.64 -9.39 9.57
N ALA A 40 -2.25 -9.28 8.40
CA ALA A 40 -1.59 -9.53 7.13
C ALA A 40 -0.41 -8.56 6.92
N TYR A 41 -0.60 -7.29 7.24
CA TYR A 41 0.44 -6.27 7.17
C TYR A 41 1.61 -6.57 8.13
N ASP A 42 1.34 -6.90 9.38
CA ASP A 42 2.35 -7.19 10.40
C ASP A 42 3.15 -8.47 10.13
N MET A 43 2.52 -9.43 9.48
CA MET A 43 3.13 -10.73 9.17
C MET A 43 3.85 -10.76 7.81
N ARG A 44 3.76 -9.70 6.98
CA ARG A 44 4.24 -9.68 5.59
C ARG A 44 5.72 -10.02 5.40
N TYR A 45 6.57 -9.72 6.37
CA TYR A 45 7.99 -10.07 6.37
C TYR A 45 8.34 -11.21 7.34
N LYS A 46 7.40 -11.62 8.20
CA LYS A 46 7.62 -12.65 9.22
C LYS A 46 7.14 -14.02 8.76
N ASP A 47 5.92 -14.09 8.23
CA ASP A 47 5.31 -15.31 7.71
C ASP A 47 4.35 -15.00 6.57
N LEU A 48 4.83 -15.16 5.33
CA LEU A 48 4.03 -14.92 4.12
C LEU A 48 2.81 -15.83 3.99
N SER A 49 2.82 -17.01 4.64
CA SER A 49 1.68 -17.92 4.60
C SER A 49 0.55 -17.43 5.49
N VAL A 50 0.89 -16.98 6.69
CA VAL A 50 -0.07 -16.34 7.62
C VAL A 50 -0.60 -15.05 7.02
N ALA A 51 0.27 -14.17 6.51
CA ALA A 51 -0.11 -12.93 5.86
C ALA A 51 -1.09 -13.16 4.70
N MET A 52 -0.79 -14.10 3.79
CA MET A 52 -1.67 -14.43 2.66
C MET A 52 -3.02 -14.99 3.11
N LYS A 53 -3.05 -15.84 4.16
CA LYS A 53 -4.31 -16.40 4.68
C LYS A 53 -5.18 -15.31 5.30
N ALA A 54 -4.59 -14.45 6.11
CA ALA A 54 -5.28 -13.33 6.74
C ALA A 54 -5.86 -12.38 5.67
N ALA A 55 -5.04 -11.94 4.70
CA ALA A 55 -5.49 -11.07 3.62
C ALA A 55 -6.62 -11.69 2.77
N LYS A 56 -6.54 -12.98 2.45
CA LYS A 56 -7.64 -13.67 1.73
C LYS A 56 -8.95 -13.67 2.52
N ARG A 57 -8.87 -13.92 3.82
CA ARG A 57 -10.06 -13.92 4.67
C ARG A 57 -10.62 -12.50 4.82
N ALA A 58 -9.76 -11.50 5.01
CA ALA A 58 -10.15 -10.08 5.02
C ALA A 58 -10.88 -9.70 3.73
N CYS A 59 -10.35 -10.06 2.56
CA CYS A 59 -10.96 -9.78 1.26
C CYS A 59 -12.38 -10.38 1.12
N GLN A 60 -12.61 -11.58 1.67
CA GLN A 60 -13.94 -12.21 1.68
C GLN A 60 -14.93 -11.47 2.59
N LEU A 61 -14.47 -11.05 3.77
CA LEU A 61 -15.29 -10.37 4.77
C LEU A 61 -15.57 -8.90 4.42
N ALA A 62 -14.72 -8.30 3.58
CA ALA A 62 -14.83 -6.90 3.15
C ALA A 62 -15.80 -6.69 1.98
N GLU A 63 -16.68 -7.66 1.67
CA GLU A 63 -17.67 -7.49 0.60
C GLU A 63 -18.57 -6.29 0.88
N GLY A 64 -18.58 -5.31 -0.03
CA GLY A 64 -19.32 -4.05 0.12
C GLY A 64 -18.52 -2.92 0.80
N ASN A 65 -17.28 -3.17 1.26
CA ASN A 65 -16.37 -2.14 1.75
C ASN A 65 -15.12 -2.08 0.86
N SER A 66 -15.07 -1.10 -0.04
CA SER A 66 -14.01 -0.97 -1.04
C SER A 66 -12.64 -0.73 -0.43
N ASP A 67 -12.54 0.02 0.68
CA ASP A 67 -11.27 0.36 1.32
C ASP A 67 -10.62 -0.86 1.95
N LEU A 68 -11.35 -1.58 2.80
CA LEU A 68 -10.86 -2.83 3.40
C LEU A 68 -10.53 -3.89 2.36
N ARG A 69 -11.29 -3.93 1.26
CA ARG A 69 -11.06 -4.87 0.17
C ARG A 69 -9.82 -4.51 -0.65
N ALA A 70 -9.61 -3.23 -0.95
CA ALA A 70 -8.40 -2.76 -1.64
C ALA A 70 -7.14 -3.05 -0.81
N GLU A 71 -7.19 -2.80 0.51
CA GLU A 71 -6.11 -3.14 1.42
C GLU A 71 -5.80 -4.65 1.41
N ALA A 72 -6.82 -5.49 1.53
CA ALA A 72 -6.66 -6.95 1.50
C ALA A 72 -6.02 -7.42 0.18
N LEU A 73 -6.45 -6.87 -0.96
CA LEU A 73 -5.88 -7.16 -2.28
C LEU A 73 -4.41 -6.73 -2.37
N ASN A 74 -4.06 -5.57 -1.84
CA ASN A 74 -2.67 -5.10 -1.78
C ASN A 74 -1.79 -5.99 -0.90
N ASN A 75 -2.28 -6.42 0.26
CA ASN A 75 -1.57 -7.35 1.13
C ASN A 75 -1.36 -8.72 0.44
N MET A 76 -2.36 -9.21 -0.30
CA MET A 76 -2.21 -10.43 -1.13
C MET A 76 -1.22 -10.22 -2.28
N GLY A 77 -1.26 -9.05 -2.94
CA GLY A 77 -0.35 -8.65 -4.02
C GLY A 77 1.10 -8.63 -3.54
N PHE A 78 1.34 -8.05 -2.37
CA PHE A 78 2.64 -8.08 -1.72
C PHE A 78 3.13 -9.52 -1.47
N CYS A 79 2.30 -10.38 -0.91
CA CYS A 79 2.66 -11.78 -0.66
C CYS A 79 2.97 -12.55 -1.96
N ALA A 80 2.23 -12.28 -3.04
CA ALA A 80 2.49 -12.87 -4.35
C ALA A 80 3.82 -12.36 -4.95
N PHE A 81 4.08 -11.05 -4.86
CA PHE A 81 5.33 -10.43 -5.27
C PHE A 81 6.54 -11.05 -4.55
N MET A 82 6.47 -11.20 -3.23
CA MET A 82 7.54 -11.81 -2.43
C MET A 82 7.81 -13.28 -2.79
N ARG A 83 6.83 -13.97 -3.39
CA ARG A 83 6.98 -15.31 -3.95
C ARG A 83 7.43 -15.31 -5.41
N MET A 84 7.73 -14.15 -5.98
CA MET A 84 8.08 -13.95 -7.38
C MET A 84 6.97 -14.35 -8.37
N ASP A 85 5.73 -14.46 -7.90
CA ASP A 85 4.53 -14.68 -8.73
C ASP A 85 4.02 -13.32 -9.24
N PHE A 86 4.76 -12.74 -10.21
CA PHE A 86 4.51 -11.38 -10.69
C PHE A 86 3.19 -11.25 -11.45
N GLU A 87 2.76 -12.30 -12.14
CA GLU A 87 1.46 -12.32 -12.84
C GLU A 87 0.32 -12.18 -11.84
N LYS A 88 0.34 -13.01 -10.79
CA LYS A 88 -0.66 -12.94 -9.73
C LYS A 88 -0.59 -11.62 -8.94
N ALA A 89 0.62 -11.15 -8.63
CA ALA A 89 0.80 -9.89 -7.92
C ALA A 89 0.20 -8.73 -8.72
N SER A 90 0.50 -8.63 -10.03
CA SER A 90 -0.03 -7.58 -10.89
C SER A 90 -1.57 -7.65 -11.00
N SER A 91 -2.14 -8.85 -11.14
CA SER A 91 -3.59 -9.04 -11.16
C SER A 91 -4.25 -8.51 -9.87
N LEU A 92 -3.65 -8.77 -8.71
CA LEU A 92 -4.17 -8.33 -7.41
C LEU A 92 -4.07 -6.80 -7.22
N TYR A 93 -2.95 -6.19 -7.58
CA TYR A 93 -2.79 -4.73 -7.54
C TYR A 93 -3.76 -4.02 -8.51
N LEU A 94 -3.95 -4.56 -9.72
CA LEU A 94 -4.92 -4.03 -10.67
C LEU A 94 -6.37 -4.19 -10.19
N GLN A 95 -6.69 -5.24 -9.44
CA GLN A 95 -7.99 -5.39 -8.79
C GLN A 95 -8.17 -4.33 -7.69
N ALA A 96 -7.16 -4.12 -6.83
CA ALA A 96 -7.21 -3.09 -5.81
C ALA A 96 -7.45 -1.69 -6.39
N LEU A 97 -6.79 -1.34 -7.51
CA LEU A 97 -7.02 -0.08 -8.23
C LEU A 97 -8.45 0.09 -8.76
N LYS A 98 -9.18 -1.02 -8.99
CA LYS A 98 -10.56 -1.01 -9.50
C LYS A 98 -11.61 -0.93 -8.40
N GLU A 99 -11.27 -1.31 -7.16
CA GLU A 99 -12.24 -1.31 -6.05
C GLU A 99 -12.76 0.09 -5.71
N GLY A 100 -12.05 1.14 -6.08
CA GLY A 100 -12.36 2.51 -5.68
C GLY A 100 -11.95 2.79 -4.24
N GLY A 101 -12.11 4.01 -3.78
CA GLY A 101 -11.92 4.37 -2.38
C GLY A 101 -10.56 5.01 -2.06
N ASN A 102 -9.85 4.49 -1.09
CA ASN A 102 -8.73 5.12 -0.42
C ASN A 102 -7.51 5.38 -1.33
N GLU A 103 -7.09 6.63 -1.46
CA GLU A 103 -5.93 7.04 -2.27
C GLU A 103 -4.61 6.42 -1.79
N ILE A 104 -4.48 6.10 -0.50
CA ILE A 104 -3.29 5.43 0.06
C ILE A 104 -3.20 4.01 -0.48
N GLU A 105 -4.30 3.27 -0.51
CA GLU A 105 -4.32 1.92 -1.05
C GLU A 105 -4.05 1.89 -2.56
N HIS A 106 -4.56 2.88 -3.28
CA HIS A 106 -4.23 3.04 -4.70
C HIS A 106 -2.75 3.41 -4.92
N LEU A 107 -2.16 4.24 -4.04
CA LEU A 107 -0.72 4.53 -4.07
C LEU A 107 0.11 3.25 -3.86
N ILE A 108 -0.27 2.41 -2.89
CA ILE A 108 0.38 1.11 -2.62
C ILE A 108 0.30 0.21 -3.86
N SER A 109 -0.86 0.19 -4.54
CA SER A 109 -1.03 -0.58 -5.77
C SER A 109 -0.13 -0.08 -6.90
N ASP A 110 -0.07 1.25 -7.14
CA ASP A 110 0.81 1.84 -8.16
C ASP A 110 2.29 1.51 -7.86
N VAL A 111 2.72 1.63 -6.61
CA VAL A 111 4.08 1.27 -6.17
C VAL A 111 4.35 -0.22 -6.33
N GLY A 112 3.37 -1.08 -6.02
CA GLY A 112 3.45 -2.51 -6.26
C GLY A 112 3.66 -2.84 -7.74
N MET A 113 2.95 -2.14 -8.64
CA MET A 113 3.14 -2.26 -10.08
C MET A 113 4.51 -1.73 -10.54
N MET A 114 5.00 -0.61 -9.97
CA MET A 114 6.37 -0.12 -10.23
C MET A 114 7.41 -1.19 -9.88
N LYS A 115 7.29 -1.88 -8.75
CA LYS A 115 8.18 -2.98 -8.33
C LYS A 115 8.20 -4.11 -9.35
N ILE A 116 7.02 -4.52 -9.84
CA ILE A 116 6.89 -5.56 -10.86
C ILE A 116 7.56 -5.10 -12.16
N CYS A 117 7.24 -3.89 -12.64
CA CYS A 117 7.83 -3.34 -13.86
C CYS A 117 9.36 -3.26 -13.78
N GLN A 118 9.91 -2.87 -12.64
CA GLN A 118 11.35 -2.88 -12.40
C GLN A 118 11.95 -4.29 -12.55
N ARG A 119 11.31 -5.30 -11.96
CA ARG A 119 11.79 -6.69 -12.00
C ARG A 119 11.66 -7.35 -13.37
N THR A 120 10.72 -6.87 -14.19
CA THR A 120 10.42 -7.42 -15.51
C THR A 120 10.91 -6.54 -16.65
N SER A 121 11.66 -5.47 -16.34
CA SER A 121 12.22 -4.52 -17.32
C SER A 121 11.18 -3.82 -18.20
N MET A 122 9.98 -3.60 -17.66
CA MET A 122 8.88 -2.89 -18.35
C MET A 122 9.02 -1.39 -18.10
N ASN A 123 9.96 -0.76 -18.80
CA ASN A 123 10.37 0.62 -18.51
C ASN A 123 9.28 1.65 -18.75
N LYS A 124 8.49 1.52 -19.83
CA LYS A 124 7.40 2.45 -20.13
C LYS A 124 6.33 2.40 -19.05
N GLU A 125 5.89 1.21 -18.69
CA GLU A 125 4.87 0.97 -17.68
C GLU A 125 5.36 1.43 -16.29
N PHE A 126 6.64 1.29 -15.98
CA PHE A 126 7.23 1.85 -14.76
C PHE A 126 6.99 3.36 -14.66
N TYR A 127 7.26 4.11 -15.71
CA TYR A 127 7.03 5.56 -15.72
C TYR A 127 5.54 5.91 -15.65
N ASP A 128 4.67 5.12 -16.28
CA ASP A 128 3.22 5.33 -16.23
C ASP A 128 2.71 5.20 -14.80
N TYR A 129 3.07 4.11 -14.07
CA TYR A 129 2.70 3.92 -12.67
C TYR A 129 3.37 4.93 -11.73
N ARG A 130 4.64 5.28 -12.00
CA ARG A 130 5.32 6.30 -11.21
C ARG A 130 4.63 7.67 -11.33
N ASN A 131 4.19 8.06 -12.51
CA ASN A 131 3.45 9.30 -12.71
C ASN A 131 2.07 9.27 -12.01
N SER A 132 1.37 8.13 -12.06
CA SER A 132 0.14 7.92 -11.30
C SER A 132 0.39 8.09 -9.80
N ALA A 133 1.41 7.42 -9.26
CA ALA A 133 1.80 7.52 -7.85
C ALA A 133 2.12 8.96 -7.43
N LEU A 134 2.85 9.72 -8.25
CA LEU A 134 3.16 11.14 -7.98
C LEU A 134 1.90 12.01 -7.89
N GLN A 135 0.92 11.78 -8.76
CA GLN A 135 -0.36 12.50 -8.72
C GLN A 135 -1.14 12.17 -7.44
N ARG A 136 -1.12 10.90 -7.00
CA ARG A 136 -1.76 10.47 -5.74
C ARG A 136 -1.07 11.09 -4.54
N LEU A 137 0.26 11.05 -4.49
CA LEU A 137 1.04 11.69 -3.43
C LEU A 137 0.71 13.19 -3.29
N LYS A 138 0.49 13.88 -4.41
CA LYS A 138 0.07 15.28 -4.37
C LYS A 138 -1.31 15.44 -3.71
N ARG A 139 -2.30 14.62 -4.10
CA ARG A 139 -3.65 14.67 -3.51
C ARG A 139 -3.64 14.31 -2.02
N ILE A 140 -2.93 13.24 -1.65
CA ILE A 140 -2.82 12.81 -0.25
C ILE A 140 -2.23 13.92 0.63
N ARG A 141 -1.20 14.64 0.16
CA ARG A 141 -0.60 15.75 0.93
C ARG A 141 -1.57 16.91 1.20
N GLU A 142 -2.53 17.14 0.32
CA GLU A 142 -3.55 18.17 0.51
C GLU A 142 -4.47 17.82 1.69
N ASP A 143 -4.67 16.54 1.97
CA ASP A 143 -5.57 16.02 3.00
C ASP A 143 -4.84 15.30 4.16
N GLU A 144 -3.51 15.24 4.17
CA GLU A 144 -2.69 14.47 5.13
C GLU A 144 -2.98 14.84 6.60
N ALA A 145 -3.28 16.11 6.86
CA ALA A 145 -3.62 16.58 8.20
C ALA A 145 -4.93 15.96 8.75
N LEU A 146 -5.77 15.39 7.89
CA LEU A 146 -7.03 14.74 8.27
C LEU A 146 -6.85 13.27 8.64
N ILE A 147 -5.72 12.66 8.28
CA ILE A 147 -5.42 11.27 8.61
C ILE A 147 -5.11 11.16 10.10
N SER A 148 -6.07 10.66 10.87
CA SER A 148 -5.95 10.49 12.32
C SER A 148 -5.67 9.05 12.74
N ASP A 149 -6.04 8.09 11.93
CA ASP A 149 -5.86 6.67 12.21
C ASP A 149 -4.39 6.24 12.13
N THR A 150 -3.95 5.47 13.12
CA THR A 150 -2.54 5.06 13.25
C THR A 150 -2.14 4.06 12.17
N HIS A 151 -3.03 3.13 11.82
CA HIS A 151 -2.76 2.14 10.78
C HIS A 151 -2.69 2.79 9.40
N GLU A 152 -3.62 3.70 9.12
CA GLU A 152 -3.61 4.47 7.88
C GLU A 152 -2.33 5.29 7.72
N LYS A 153 -1.83 5.93 8.81
CA LYS A 153 -0.53 6.60 8.82
C LYS A 153 0.64 5.66 8.55
N GLN A 154 0.63 4.47 9.14
CA GLN A 154 1.67 3.46 8.88
C GLN A 154 1.66 3.03 7.41
N ARG A 155 0.49 2.83 6.83
CA ARG A 155 0.35 2.46 5.42
C ARG A 155 0.80 3.60 4.50
N LEU A 156 0.47 4.85 4.82
CA LEU A 156 0.97 6.00 4.08
C LEU A 156 2.50 6.09 4.14
N ASN A 157 3.08 6.01 5.33
CA ASN A 157 4.53 6.04 5.52
C ASN A 157 5.21 4.92 4.72
N TYR A 158 4.66 3.71 4.76
CA TYR A 158 5.13 2.59 3.94
C TYR A 158 5.07 2.92 2.44
N ALA A 159 3.95 3.43 1.96
CA ALA A 159 3.75 3.72 0.54
C ALA A 159 4.70 4.81 0.02
N VAL A 160 4.87 5.88 0.80
CA VAL A 160 5.77 7.00 0.46
C VAL A 160 7.22 6.53 0.42
N SER A 161 7.67 5.83 1.46
CA SER A 161 9.04 5.30 1.53
C SER A 161 9.32 4.32 0.41
N GLU A 162 8.39 3.39 0.15
CA GLU A 162 8.52 2.38 -0.89
C GLU A 162 8.57 3.01 -2.28
N PHE A 163 7.76 4.05 -2.53
CA PHE A 163 7.81 4.82 -3.78
C PHE A 163 9.21 5.39 -4.04
N HIS A 164 9.83 5.98 -3.03
CA HIS A 164 11.16 6.57 -3.15
C HIS A 164 12.26 5.49 -3.25
N ILE A 165 12.16 4.41 -2.48
CA ILE A 165 13.10 3.28 -2.55
C ILE A 165 13.07 2.65 -3.96
N VAL A 166 11.88 2.31 -4.46
CA VAL A 166 11.72 1.68 -5.78
C VAL A 166 12.19 2.60 -6.90
N SER A 167 11.89 3.91 -6.81
CA SER A 167 12.40 4.90 -7.77
C SER A 167 13.92 5.00 -7.70
N GLY A 168 14.51 5.08 -6.51
CA GLY A 168 15.95 5.14 -6.33
C GLY A 168 16.67 3.92 -6.90
N ILE A 169 16.19 2.71 -6.59
CA ILE A 169 16.73 1.47 -7.14
C ILE A 169 16.62 1.44 -8.67
N TYR A 170 15.48 1.84 -9.23
CA TYR A 170 15.27 1.87 -10.68
C TYR A 170 16.25 2.81 -11.38
N PHE A 171 16.40 4.03 -10.88
CA PHE A 171 17.33 5.01 -11.45
C PHE A 171 18.79 4.59 -11.29
N TYR A 172 19.14 3.93 -10.18
CA TYR A 172 20.47 3.37 -9.97
C TYR A 172 20.84 2.35 -11.05
N TYR A 173 19.95 1.43 -11.39
CA TYR A 173 20.18 0.44 -12.45
C TYR A 173 20.21 1.05 -13.87
N LEU A 174 19.65 2.24 -14.05
CA LEU A 174 19.75 3.01 -15.29
C LEU A 174 20.99 3.93 -15.34
N GLU A 175 21.89 3.82 -14.35
CA GLU A 175 23.08 4.69 -14.20
C GLU A 175 22.72 6.18 -14.04
N GLN A 176 21.50 6.49 -13.61
CA GLN A 176 21.02 7.84 -13.32
C GLN A 176 21.21 8.13 -11.82
N HIS A 177 22.48 8.29 -11.41
CA HIS A 177 22.84 8.35 -10.00
C HIS A 177 22.26 9.56 -9.26
N ASP A 178 22.18 10.71 -9.92
CA ASP A 178 21.60 11.94 -9.33
C ASP A 178 20.09 11.76 -9.02
N GLU A 179 19.34 11.14 -9.94
CA GLU A 179 17.92 10.83 -9.76
C GLU A 179 17.73 9.79 -8.67
N SER A 180 18.61 8.79 -8.62
CA SER A 180 18.63 7.78 -7.57
C SER A 180 18.81 8.41 -6.19
N LEU A 181 19.87 9.22 -6.02
CA LEU A 181 20.16 9.92 -4.78
C LEU A 181 19.05 10.89 -4.38
N ARG A 182 18.51 11.67 -5.34
CA ARG A 182 17.37 12.55 -5.07
C ARG A 182 16.16 11.78 -4.53
N SER A 183 15.86 10.62 -5.11
CA SER A 183 14.76 9.79 -4.63
C SER A 183 15.01 9.31 -3.20
N ILE A 184 16.18 8.76 -2.92
CA ILE A 184 16.51 8.23 -1.59
C ILE A 184 16.57 9.34 -0.54
N ASN A 185 17.16 10.49 -0.85
CA ASN A 185 17.25 11.65 0.05
C ASN A 185 15.89 12.33 0.30
N SER A 186 14.85 12.00 -0.47
CA SER A 186 13.48 12.44 -0.21
C SER A 186 12.81 11.67 0.92
N ILE A 187 13.40 10.58 1.42
CA ILE A 187 12.89 9.80 2.52
C ILE A 187 13.30 10.45 3.85
N THR A 188 12.32 10.77 4.68
CA THR A 188 12.57 11.19 6.06
C THR A 188 12.84 9.93 6.90
N PRO A 189 13.99 9.78 7.56
CA PRO A 189 14.33 8.55 8.30
C PRO A 189 13.29 8.14 9.35
N ASP A 190 12.61 9.11 9.96
CA ASP A 190 11.59 8.88 10.99
C ASP A 190 10.39 8.06 10.45
N VAL A 191 10.06 8.17 9.15
CA VAL A 191 8.94 7.41 8.55
C VAL A 191 9.28 5.93 8.35
N LEU A 192 10.56 5.55 8.43
CA LEU A 192 11.04 4.17 8.34
C LEU A 192 11.01 3.42 9.68
N GLN A 193 10.62 4.11 10.77
CA GLN A 193 10.57 3.50 12.10
C GLN A 193 9.56 2.35 12.12
N GLY A 194 10.05 1.17 12.50
CA GLY A 194 9.25 -0.06 12.56
C GLY A 194 9.27 -0.92 11.29
N ASP A 195 9.81 -0.44 10.15
CA ASP A 195 9.99 -1.25 8.94
C ASP A 195 11.47 -1.52 8.66
N THR A 196 11.99 -2.59 9.28
CA THR A 196 13.40 -2.99 9.15
C THR A 196 13.79 -3.27 7.69
N ALA A 197 12.88 -3.79 6.87
CA ALA A 197 13.19 -4.11 5.47
C ALA A 197 13.40 -2.83 4.66
N GLN A 198 12.53 -1.83 4.81
CA GLN A 198 12.69 -0.54 4.15
C GLN A 198 13.94 0.20 4.66
N TRP A 199 14.20 0.14 5.97
CA TRP A 199 15.41 0.73 6.55
C TRP A 199 16.68 0.15 5.93
N LEU A 200 16.78 -1.17 5.78
CA LEU A 200 17.94 -1.82 5.16
C LEU A 200 18.13 -1.40 3.70
N TYR A 201 17.05 -1.30 2.91
CA TYR A 201 17.13 -0.82 1.52
C TYR A 201 17.56 0.65 1.47
N TYR A 202 17.04 1.49 2.35
CA TYR A 202 17.40 2.90 2.45
C TYR A 202 18.91 3.07 2.75
N GLU A 203 19.43 2.39 3.77
CA GLU A 203 20.86 2.46 4.13
C GLU A 203 21.75 1.89 3.03
N TYR A 204 21.35 0.77 2.41
CA TYR A 204 22.09 0.20 1.27
C TYR A 204 22.19 1.19 0.11
N MET A 205 21.11 1.82 -0.26
CA MET A 205 21.07 2.76 -1.38
C MET A 205 21.85 4.05 -1.08
N ARG A 206 21.81 4.55 0.16
CA ARG A 206 22.65 5.68 0.59
C ARG A 206 24.14 5.35 0.52
N GLY A 207 24.53 4.19 1.03
CA GLY A 207 25.92 3.73 0.97
C GLY A 207 26.40 3.53 -0.46
N SER A 208 25.55 2.95 -1.33
CA SER A 208 25.88 2.76 -2.75
C SER A 208 25.98 4.10 -3.50
N GLY A 209 25.11 5.06 -3.19
CA GLY A 209 25.12 6.41 -3.79
C GLY A 209 26.37 7.19 -3.41
N GLY A 210 26.80 7.14 -2.15
CA GLY A 210 28.01 7.82 -1.67
C GLY A 210 29.31 7.33 -2.33
N MET A 211 29.33 6.13 -2.90
CA MET A 211 30.48 5.64 -3.68
C MET A 211 30.60 6.31 -5.06
N TYR A 212 29.58 7.01 -5.52
CA TYR A 212 29.57 7.72 -6.82
C TYR A 212 29.57 9.24 -6.67
N GLU A 213 29.62 9.79 -5.46
CA GLU A 213 29.95 11.21 -5.28
C GLU A 213 31.38 11.41 -5.77
N ALA A 214 31.54 12.05 -6.92
CA ALA A 214 32.86 12.49 -7.39
C ALA A 214 33.46 13.36 -6.28
N PRO A 215 34.75 13.15 -5.92
CA PRO A 215 35.40 13.96 -4.89
C PRO A 215 35.20 15.43 -5.24
N THR A 216 34.68 16.20 -4.30
CA THR A 216 34.51 17.65 -4.49
C THR A 216 35.85 18.27 -4.77
N ARG A 217 35.90 19.34 -5.55
CA ARG A 217 37.12 20.03 -5.97
C ARG A 217 38.04 20.42 -4.78
N GLU A 218 37.50 20.47 -3.56
CA GLU A 218 38.21 20.72 -2.32
C GLU A 218 38.99 19.50 -1.78
N GLU A 219 38.51 18.27 -2.06
CA GLU A 219 39.21 17.03 -1.66
C GLU A 219 40.42 16.71 -2.53
N ILE A 220 40.46 17.25 -3.77
CA ILE A 220 41.56 17.05 -4.70
C ILE A 220 42.77 17.95 -4.33
N THR A 221 42.54 19.05 -3.60
CA THR A 221 43.57 20.04 -3.26
C THR A 221 44.40 19.68 -2.00
N ILE A 222 44.05 18.63 -1.25
CA ILE A 222 44.77 18.21 -0.04
C ILE A 222 45.84 17.12 -0.32
N GLY A 223 45.96 16.69 -1.59
CA GLY A 223 46.89 15.62 -2.03
C GLY A 223 48.10 16.12 -2.83
N GLU A 224 48.35 17.42 -2.92
CA GLU A 224 49.61 18.02 -3.43
C GLU A 224 50.44 18.56 -2.20
#